data_5fa3131fb0d45ce52ca11b348b9d9778
#
_entry.id   5fa3131fb0d45ce52ca11b348b9d9778
#
_cell.length_a   1.000
_cell.length_b   1.000
_cell.length_c   1.000
_cell.angle_alpha   90.00
_cell.angle_beta   90.00
_cell.angle_gamma   90.00
#
_symmetry.space_group_name_H-M   'P 1'
#
loop_
_entity.id
_entity.type
_entity.pdbx_description
1 polymer ?
#
loop_
_entity_poly.entity_id
_entity_poly.type
_entity_poly.pdbx_seq_one_letter_code
_entity_poly.pdbx_strand_id
1 'polypeptide(L)'
;MPDAAGSSLSPDLSQLHVAVLAGGPGSEREVSLNSAKGVAGALEGKVGKVTLVDVKDANFSLPGDADIAFNVIHGTYGEDGELQAELERRGIPYTGAREASSRLAFDKIASKQAFRESGVQTPGEWILNRDEAMAAVETVNFPCVVKPPREGSSVGVHIVQKPAEWEAAVTDAAKFSRDLLVEEFISGKELTVGVVDDEALPIIHIQPRSGFYDIKNKYPWMTGEGGTDYFCPADLSPEVTAAVQKMALRAHQSLGIEVYSRVDLLLRESDQEPFVLEVNTIPGMTASSLLPKAAAAIGIDYATLCLKIITVSLNFSQCETENDAGSSPSDPS
;
A
#
# COMPACT_ATOMS: atom_id res chain seq x y z
N MET A 1 12.74 2.85 -43.11
CA MET A 1 12.18 2.20 -41.92
C MET A 1 11.12 3.13 -41.39
N PRO A 2 9.80 2.83 -41.50
CA PRO A 2 8.77 3.69 -40.94
C PRO A 2 8.68 3.42 -39.44
N ASP A 3 8.64 4.52 -38.68
CA ASP A 3 8.40 4.57 -37.24
C ASP A 3 7.03 3.93 -36.91
N ALA A 4 7.06 2.80 -36.23
CA ALA A 4 5.89 2.20 -35.58
C ALA A 4 5.74 2.81 -34.18
N ALA A 5 5.42 4.09 -34.10
CA ALA A 5 4.83 4.67 -32.91
C ALA A 5 3.34 4.29 -32.91
N GLY A 6 3.01 3.15 -32.28
CA GLY A 6 1.64 2.80 -31.95
C GLY A 6 1.10 3.90 -31.04
N SER A 7 0.21 4.75 -31.54
CA SER A 7 -0.56 5.67 -30.73
C SER A 7 -1.52 4.85 -29.87
N SER A 8 -1.17 4.56 -28.63
CA SER A 8 -2.13 4.13 -27.64
C SER A 8 -3.11 5.29 -27.45
N LEU A 9 -4.30 5.17 -28.01
CA LEU A 9 -5.41 6.10 -27.76
C LEU A 9 -5.68 6.00 -26.26
N SER A 10 -5.41 7.06 -25.53
CA SER A 10 -5.83 7.14 -24.11
C SER A 10 -7.34 6.89 -24.05
N PRO A 11 -7.81 6.01 -23.16
CA PRO A 11 -9.23 5.68 -23.10
C PRO A 11 -10.08 6.94 -22.85
N ASP A 12 -11.23 7.05 -23.52
CA ASP A 12 -12.18 8.15 -23.27
C ASP A 12 -12.85 7.94 -21.91
N LEU A 13 -12.26 8.55 -20.89
CA LEU A 13 -12.74 8.42 -19.52
C LEU A 13 -14.17 8.95 -19.33
N SER A 14 -14.64 9.86 -20.20
CA SER A 14 -15.97 10.49 -20.08
C SER A 14 -17.13 9.52 -20.28
N GLN A 15 -16.89 8.35 -20.81
CA GLN A 15 -17.90 7.30 -21.04
C GLN A 15 -17.85 6.16 -20.03
N LEU A 16 -16.78 6.08 -19.23
CA LEU A 16 -16.57 4.96 -18.33
C LEU A 16 -17.61 4.90 -17.20
N HIS A 17 -18.07 3.69 -16.90
CA HIS A 17 -18.77 3.37 -15.68
C HIS A 17 -17.78 2.81 -14.63
N VAL A 18 -17.48 3.59 -13.61
CA VAL A 18 -16.56 3.22 -12.53
C VAL A 18 -17.35 2.68 -11.33
N ALA A 19 -17.10 1.43 -10.96
CA ALA A 19 -17.62 0.84 -9.73
C ALA A 19 -16.62 1.03 -8.60
N VAL A 20 -16.90 1.89 -7.60
CA VAL A 20 -16.02 2.12 -6.46
C VAL A 20 -16.33 1.11 -5.38
N LEU A 21 -15.39 0.18 -5.15
CA LEU A 21 -15.51 -0.91 -4.17
C LEU A 21 -15.04 -0.43 -2.81
N ALA A 22 -15.89 -0.53 -1.80
CA ALA A 22 -15.63 -0.06 -0.45
C ALA A 22 -16.12 -1.03 0.61
N GLY A 23 -15.72 -0.80 1.85
CA GLY A 23 -16.13 -1.59 2.99
C GLY A 23 -15.08 -2.64 3.33
N GLY A 24 -15.35 -3.90 2.97
CA GLY A 24 -14.53 -5.04 3.35
C GLY A 24 -14.86 -5.59 4.74
N PRO A 25 -14.38 -6.81 5.05
CA PRO A 25 -14.60 -7.46 6.35
C PRO A 25 -13.64 -6.99 7.45
N GLY A 26 -12.57 -6.25 7.08
CA GLY A 26 -11.48 -5.86 7.96
C GLY A 26 -11.83 -4.71 8.94
N SER A 27 -10.92 -4.44 9.85
CA SER A 27 -11.03 -3.38 10.86
C SER A 27 -11.04 -1.97 10.28
N GLU A 28 -10.56 -1.79 9.03
CA GLU A 28 -10.48 -0.50 8.33
C GLU A 28 -11.72 -0.15 7.48
N ARG A 29 -12.82 -0.90 7.68
CA ARG A 29 -14.07 -0.72 6.92
C ARG A 29 -14.55 0.74 6.85
N GLU A 30 -14.57 1.45 7.98
CA GLU A 30 -15.02 2.85 8.02
C GLU A 30 -14.09 3.78 7.23
N VAL A 31 -12.78 3.53 7.25
CA VAL A 31 -11.80 4.28 6.46
C VAL A 31 -12.04 4.06 4.97
N SER A 32 -12.31 2.80 4.58
CA SER A 32 -12.65 2.42 3.20
C SER A 32 -13.92 3.13 2.71
N LEU A 33 -14.99 3.12 3.50
CA LEU A 33 -16.25 3.81 3.16
C LEU A 33 -16.06 5.32 2.99
N ASN A 34 -15.19 5.94 3.79
CA ASN A 34 -14.86 7.36 3.65
C ASN A 34 -14.00 7.62 2.40
N SER A 35 -13.03 6.76 2.12
CA SER A 35 -12.22 6.82 0.87
C SER A 35 -13.14 6.74 -0.36
N ALA A 36 -14.10 5.82 -0.36
CA ALA A 36 -15.04 5.65 -1.48
C ALA A 36 -15.90 6.89 -1.75
N LYS A 37 -16.41 7.54 -0.70
CA LYS A 37 -17.14 8.80 -0.85
C LYS A 37 -16.27 9.88 -1.47
N GLY A 38 -15.00 9.95 -1.06
CA GLY A 38 -14.04 10.89 -1.62
C GLY A 38 -13.79 10.62 -3.10
N VAL A 39 -13.46 9.38 -3.46
CA VAL A 39 -13.21 8.97 -4.86
C VAL A 39 -14.45 9.22 -5.73
N ALA A 40 -15.63 8.79 -5.28
CA ALA A 40 -16.87 8.98 -6.04
C ALA A 40 -17.14 10.47 -6.30
N GLY A 41 -17.01 11.33 -5.27
CA GLY A 41 -17.17 12.78 -5.44
C GLY A 41 -16.12 13.41 -6.37
N ALA A 42 -14.87 12.90 -6.35
CA ALA A 42 -13.81 13.38 -7.24
C ALA A 42 -14.05 12.99 -8.71
N LEU A 43 -14.67 11.85 -8.95
CA LEU A 43 -14.97 11.32 -10.30
C LEU A 43 -16.29 11.83 -10.87
N GLU A 44 -17.16 12.42 -10.04
CA GLU A 44 -18.48 12.95 -10.50
C GLU A 44 -18.31 13.99 -11.60
N GLY A 45 -18.99 13.79 -12.74
CA GLY A 45 -18.88 14.66 -13.92
C GLY A 45 -17.53 14.58 -14.66
N LYS A 46 -16.64 13.68 -14.26
CA LYS A 46 -15.35 13.41 -14.94
C LYS A 46 -15.36 12.10 -15.70
N VAL A 47 -16.21 11.16 -15.29
CA VAL A 47 -16.46 9.89 -15.94
C VAL A 47 -17.95 9.76 -16.29
N GLY A 48 -18.33 8.79 -17.09
CA GLY A 48 -19.71 8.61 -17.54
C GLY A 48 -20.66 8.26 -16.39
N LYS A 49 -20.23 7.39 -15.48
CA LYS A 49 -21.05 6.95 -14.34
C LYS A 49 -20.17 6.50 -13.18
N VAL A 50 -20.61 6.76 -11.95
CA VAL A 50 -19.98 6.23 -10.74
C VAL A 50 -21.01 5.47 -9.92
N THR A 51 -20.67 4.25 -9.48
CA THR A 51 -21.50 3.46 -8.57
C THR A 51 -20.69 3.03 -7.36
N LEU A 52 -21.18 3.34 -6.17
CA LEU A 52 -20.61 2.84 -4.92
C LEU A 52 -21.09 1.40 -4.67
N VAL A 53 -20.16 0.50 -4.39
CA VAL A 53 -20.42 -0.91 -4.08
C VAL A 53 -19.91 -1.23 -2.69
N ASP A 54 -20.82 -1.51 -1.76
CA ASP A 54 -20.47 -1.95 -0.40
C ASP A 54 -20.17 -3.46 -0.42
N VAL A 55 -18.87 -3.79 -0.36
CA VAL A 55 -18.37 -5.16 -0.30
C VAL A 55 -18.33 -5.59 1.16
N LYS A 56 -19.11 -6.59 1.51
CA LYS A 56 -19.14 -7.17 2.88
C LYS A 56 -18.38 -8.48 2.96
N ASP A 57 -18.43 -9.24 1.89
CA ASP A 57 -17.78 -10.55 1.73
C ASP A 57 -17.58 -10.84 0.22
N ALA A 58 -17.10 -12.01 -0.12
CA ALA A 58 -16.85 -12.43 -1.50
C ALA A 58 -18.11 -12.50 -2.40
N ASN A 59 -19.32 -12.47 -1.81
CA ASN A 59 -20.59 -12.55 -2.55
C ASN A 59 -21.14 -11.16 -2.92
N PHE A 60 -20.30 -10.22 -3.29
CA PHE A 60 -20.73 -8.91 -3.74
C PHE A 60 -21.11 -8.91 -5.23
N SER A 61 -22.01 -7.99 -5.60
CA SER A 61 -22.44 -7.81 -6.98
C SER A 61 -21.87 -6.51 -7.54
N LEU A 62 -21.38 -6.58 -8.77
CA LEU A 62 -20.98 -5.40 -9.55
C LEU A 62 -22.10 -5.03 -10.53
N PRO A 63 -22.23 -3.73 -10.89
CA PRO A 63 -23.05 -3.34 -12.04
C PRO A 63 -22.60 -4.09 -13.28
N GLY A 64 -23.55 -4.66 -14.05
CA GLY A 64 -23.23 -5.46 -15.25
C GLY A 64 -22.64 -4.64 -16.40
N ASP A 65 -22.69 -3.31 -16.30
CA ASP A 65 -22.16 -2.32 -17.23
C ASP A 65 -20.93 -1.57 -16.65
N ALA A 66 -20.31 -2.08 -15.60
CA ALA A 66 -19.08 -1.48 -15.04
C ALA A 66 -17.87 -1.81 -15.92
N ASP A 67 -17.15 -0.78 -16.35
CA ASP A 67 -15.94 -0.89 -17.16
C ASP A 67 -14.69 -1.14 -16.31
N ILE A 68 -14.67 -0.61 -15.09
CA ILE A 68 -13.54 -0.75 -14.16
C ILE A 68 -14.01 -0.68 -12.69
N ALA A 69 -13.38 -1.48 -11.84
CA ALA A 69 -13.55 -1.43 -10.39
C ALA A 69 -12.45 -0.56 -9.77
N PHE A 70 -12.84 0.51 -9.06
CA PHE A 70 -11.90 1.31 -8.25
C PHE A 70 -11.89 0.76 -6.83
N ASN A 71 -10.82 0.01 -6.49
CA ASN A 71 -10.69 -0.59 -5.16
C ASN A 71 -10.17 0.42 -4.14
N VAL A 72 -10.91 0.62 -3.03
CA VAL A 72 -10.49 1.37 -1.84
C VAL A 72 -10.74 0.58 -0.56
N ILE A 73 -10.74 -0.75 -0.64
CA ILE A 73 -10.84 -1.63 0.53
C ILE A 73 -9.44 -1.80 1.11
N HIS A 74 -9.25 -1.31 2.33
CA HIS A 74 -7.97 -1.37 3.04
C HIS A 74 -7.85 -2.65 3.84
N GLY A 75 -6.59 -3.13 4.01
CA GLY A 75 -6.26 -4.31 4.80
C GLY A 75 -6.78 -5.61 4.20
N THR A 76 -7.21 -6.52 5.08
CA THR A 76 -7.70 -7.86 4.71
C THR A 76 -8.79 -7.80 3.66
N TYR A 77 -8.74 -8.68 2.69
CA TYR A 77 -9.57 -8.82 1.51
C TYR A 77 -9.27 -7.81 0.40
N GLY A 78 -8.94 -6.55 0.72
CA GLY A 78 -8.70 -5.52 -0.28
C GLY A 78 -7.25 -5.39 -0.73
N GLU A 79 -6.29 -5.75 0.15
CA GLU A 79 -4.84 -5.62 -0.10
C GLU A 79 -4.11 -6.96 -0.15
N ASP A 80 -4.74 -8.07 0.29
CA ASP A 80 -4.13 -9.38 0.43
C ASP A 80 -4.22 -10.27 -0.83
N GLY A 81 -4.74 -9.73 -1.93
CA GLY A 81 -4.90 -10.41 -3.21
C GLY A 81 -6.22 -11.19 -3.36
N GLU A 82 -7.06 -11.33 -2.32
CA GLU A 82 -8.31 -12.08 -2.43
C GLU A 82 -9.34 -11.37 -3.33
N LEU A 83 -9.52 -10.06 -3.16
CA LEU A 83 -10.40 -9.28 -4.03
C LEU A 83 -9.88 -9.23 -5.46
N GLN A 84 -8.57 -9.07 -5.63
CA GLN A 84 -7.92 -9.04 -6.92
C GLN A 84 -8.15 -10.34 -7.69
N ALA A 85 -7.91 -11.50 -7.04
CA ALA A 85 -8.21 -12.82 -7.60
C ALA A 85 -9.67 -12.96 -8.05
N GLU A 86 -10.62 -12.45 -7.26
CA GLU A 86 -12.04 -12.51 -7.60
C GLU A 86 -12.38 -11.59 -8.78
N LEU A 87 -11.78 -10.40 -8.89
CA LEU A 87 -11.97 -9.50 -10.03
C LEU A 87 -11.35 -10.08 -11.30
N GLU A 88 -10.15 -10.66 -11.22
CA GLU A 88 -9.47 -11.36 -12.32
C GLU A 88 -10.31 -12.54 -12.83
N ARG A 89 -10.82 -13.37 -11.91
CA ARG A 89 -11.72 -14.48 -12.26
C ARG A 89 -12.99 -14.02 -12.97
N ARG A 90 -13.48 -12.81 -12.67
CA ARG A 90 -14.66 -12.21 -13.34
C ARG A 90 -14.32 -11.48 -14.64
N GLY A 91 -13.04 -11.31 -14.96
CA GLY A 91 -12.57 -10.52 -16.09
C GLY A 91 -12.89 -9.02 -15.98
N ILE A 92 -12.92 -8.50 -14.74
CA ILE A 92 -13.23 -7.09 -14.46
C ILE A 92 -11.92 -6.32 -14.30
N PRO A 93 -11.61 -5.33 -15.14
CA PRO A 93 -10.50 -4.42 -14.90
C PRO A 93 -10.62 -3.71 -13.54
N TYR A 94 -9.51 -3.50 -12.86
CA TYR A 94 -9.53 -2.83 -11.56
C TYR A 94 -8.28 -1.98 -11.32
N THR A 95 -8.39 -1.04 -10.39
CA THR A 95 -7.28 -0.16 -10.02
C THR A 95 -6.34 -0.82 -9.00
N GLY A 96 -5.04 -0.55 -9.14
CA GLY A 96 -4.01 -0.96 -8.18
C GLY A 96 -3.25 -2.21 -8.59
N ALA A 97 -2.55 -2.77 -7.62
CA ALA A 97 -1.69 -3.94 -7.78
C ALA A 97 -2.50 -5.20 -8.10
N ARG A 98 -1.92 -6.12 -8.88
CA ARG A 98 -2.52 -7.40 -9.24
C ARG A 98 -2.52 -8.38 -8.04
N GLU A 99 -3.16 -9.56 -8.22
CA GLU A 99 -3.23 -10.57 -7.16
C GLU A 99 -1.86 -10.91 -6.60
N ALA A 100 -0.90 -11.25 -7.45
CA ALA A 100 0.43 -11.71 -7.02
C ALA A 100 1.22 -10.63 -6.27
N SER A 101 1.27 -9.41 -6.79
CA SER A 101 1.95 -8.26 -6.18
C SER A 101 1.25 -7.81 -4.90
N SER A 102 -0.08 -7.86 -4.83
CA SER A 102 -0.85 -7.59 -3.60
C SER A 102 -0.53 -8.61 -2.49
N ARG A 103 -0.56 -9.91 -2.79
CA ARG A 103 -0.19 -10.97 -1.84
C ARG A 103 1.22 -10.81 -1.32
N LEU A 104 2.16 -10.54 -2.23
CA LEU A 104 3.57 -10.35 -1.88
C LEU A 104 3.77 -9.13 -0.97
N ALA A 105 3.13 -8.01 -1.28
CA ALA A 105 3.25 -6.77 -0.51
C ALA A 105 2.60 -6.89 0.88
N PHE A 106 1.47 -7.59 1.00
CA PHE A 106 0.74 -7.72 2.26
C PHE A 106 1.49 -8.59 3.29
N ASP A 107 2.25 -9.59 2.83
CA ASP A 107 3.09 -10.44 3.69
C ASP A 107 4.46 -9.79 3.92
N LYS A 108 4.67 -9.19 5.10
CA LYS A 108 5.92 -8.51 5.47
C LYS A 108 7.15 -9.44 5.45
N ILE A 109 6.97 -10.73 5.68
CA ILE A 109 8.07 -11.72 5.59
C ILE A 109 8.49 -11.87 4.13
N ALA A 110 7.53 -12.09 3.24
CA ALA A 110 7.79 -12.27 1.81
C ALA A 110 8.29 -10.97 1.15
N SER A 111 7.67 -9.82 1.47
CA SER A 111 8.10 -8.52 0.94
C SER A 111 9.53 -8.16 1.36
N LYS A 112 9.92 -8.40 2.61
CA LYS A 112 11.29 -8.17 3.09
C LYS A 112 12.31 -9.10 2.42
N GLN A 113 11.93 -10.32 2.09
CA GLN A 113 12.78 -11.19 1.28
C GLN A 113 13.01 -10.59 -0.11
N ALA A 114 11.95 -10.17 -0.81
CA ALA A 114 12.04 -9.53 -2.12
C ALA A 114 12.85 -8.21 -2.06
N PHE A 115 12.72 -7.44 -0.98
CA PHE A 115 13.53 -6.25 -0.74
C PHE A 115 15.02 -6.58 -0.70
N ARG A 116 15.45 -7.58 0.09
CA ARG A 116 16.85 -7.97 0.19
C ARG A 116 17.41 -8.47 -1.14
N GLU A 117 16.65 -9.30 -1.86
CA GLU A 117 17.05 -9.82 -3.17
C GLU A 117 17.25 -8.70 -4.21
N SER A 118 16.48 -7.59 -4.06
CA SER A 118 16.56 -6.41 -4.93
C SER A 118 17.49 -5.31 -4.40
N GLY A 119 18.20 -5.54 -3.28
CA GLY A 119 19.08 -4.54 -2.65
C GLY A 119 18.33 -3.32 -2.09
N VAL A 120 17.11 -3.51 -1.64
CA VAL A 120 16.33 -2.55 -0.87
C VAL A 120 16.64 -2.75 0.61
N GLN A 121 17.04 -1.68 1.30
CA GLN A 121 17.31 -1.74 2.74
C GLN A 121 16.01 -1.82 3.54
N THR A 122 15.98 -2.75 4.49
CA THR A 122 14.88 -2.96 5.43
C THR A 122 15.47 -3.33 6.80
N PRO A 123 14.83 -3.05 7.94
CA PRO A 123 15.34 -3.44 9.25
C PRO A 123 15.69 -4.92 9.31
N GLY A 124 16.80 -5.26 9.96
CA GLY A 124 17.17 -6.65 10.24
C GLY A 124 16.07 -7.33 11.05
N GLU A 125 15.79 -8.62 10.76
CA GLU A 125 14.69 -9.31 11.41
C GLU A 125 14.99 -10.77 11.75
N TRP A 126 14.19 -11.27 12.70
CA TRP A 126 14.03 -12.70 13.02
C TRP A 126 12.56 -13.06 12.84
N ILE A 127 12.32 -14.20 12.21
CA ILE A 127 11.00 -14.79 12.08
C ILE A 127 10.90 -15.89 13.12
N LEU A 128 10.04 -15.72 14.11
CA LEU A 128 9.91 -16.61 15.26
C LEU A 128 8.44 -16.97 15.46
N ASN A 129 8.15 -18.24 15.76
CA ASN A 129 6.84 -18.56 16.32
C ASN A 129 6.76 -18.08 17.78
N ARG A 130 5.56 -18.12 18.37
CA ARG A 130 5.35 -17.61 19.73
C ARG A 130 6.31 -18.20 20.77
N ASP A 131 6.53 -19.53 20.74
CA ASP A 131 7.33 -20.21 21.77
C ASP A 131 8.83 -19.90 21.59
N GLU A 132 9.30 -19.83 20.35
CA GLU A 132 10.65 -19.37 19.99
C GLU A 132 10.85 -17.92 20.42
N ALA A 133 9.88 -17.04 20.15
CA ALA A 133 9.94 -15.63 20.55
C ALA A 133 10.02 -15.52 22.08
N MET A 134 9.19 -16.25 22.83
CA MET A 134 9.25 -16.25 24.30
C MET A 134 10.63 -16.65 24.83
N ALA A 135 11.28 -17.63 24.19
CA ALA A 135 12.62 -18.07 24.58
C ALA A 135 13.74 -17.10 24.15
N ALA A 136 13.48 -16.24 23.17
CA ALA A 136 14.50 -15.37 22.56
C ALA A 136 14.86 -14.13 23.39
N VAL A 137 14.20 -13.85 24.50
CA VAL A 137 14.38 -12.63 25.32
C VAL A 137 15.83 -12.32 25.70
N GLU A 138 16.65 -13.36 25.92
CA GLU A 138 18.06 -13.21 26.28
C GLU A 138 18.99 -12.97 25.06
N THR A 139 18.47 -13.18 23.84
CA THR A 139 19.27 -13.12 22.59
C THR A 139 18.92 -11.95 21.70
N VAL A 140 17.74 -11.33 21.94
CA VAL A 140 17.27 -10.16 21.17
C VAL A 140 17.90 -8.89 21.74
N ASN A 141 18.35 -8.01 20.86
CA ASN A 141 18.83 -6.68 21.24
C ASN A 141 17.67 -5.72 21.42
N PHE A 142 17.67 -4.97 22.53
CA PHE A 142 16.68 -3.93 22.79
C PHE A 142 17.28 -2.53 22.54
N PRO A 143 16.46 -1.56 22.05
CA PRO A 143 15.07 -1.73 21.69
C PRO A 143 14.87 -2.56 20.39
N CYS A 144 13.70 -3.21 20.28
CA CYS A 144 13.29 -3.95 19.08
C CYS A 144 11.79 -3.75 18.80
N VAL A 145 11.34 -4.22 17.65
CA VAL A 145 9.91 -4.18 17.25
C VAL A 145 9.40 -5.61 17.12
N VAL A 146 8.27 -5.91 17.77
CA VAL A 146 7.53 -7.17 17.62
C VAL A 146 6.23 -6.90 16.91
N LYS A 147 5.93 -7.63 15.83
CA LYS A 147 4.69 -7.43 15.05
C LYS A 147 4.24 -8.70 14.32
N PRO A 148 2.93 -8.85 14.06
CA PRO A 148 2.43 -9.87 13.15
C PRO A 148 2.82 -9.50 11.70
N PRO A 149 3.12 -10.49 10.82
CA PRO A 149 3.58 -10.20 9.45
C PRO A 149 2.47 -9.76 8.49
N ARG A 150 1.19 -10.09 8.76
CA ARG A 150 0.06 -9.92 7.83
C ARG A 150 -1.06 -9.06 8.39
N GLU A 151 -0.70 -7.99 9.11
CA GLU A 151 -1.65 -7.04 9.67
C GLU A 151 -1.36 -5.63 9.17
N GLY A 152 -2.44 -4.84 9.02
CA GLY A 152 -2.39 -3.42 8.68
C GLY A 152 -2.52 -2.52 9.92
N SER A 153 -2.47 -1.21 9.70
CA SER A 153 -2.78 -0.15 10.68
C SER A 153 -2.09 -0.28 12.04
N SER A 154 -0.88 -0.84 12.07
CA SER A 154 -0.09 -1.06 13.29
C SER A 154 -0.76 -1.97 14.33
N VAL A 155 -1.69 -2.84 13.93
CA VAL A 155 -2.31 -3.83 14.80
C VAL A 155 -1.27 -4.83 15.29
N GLY A 156 -1.19 -5.04 16.60
CA GLY A 156 -0.24 -5.96 17.24
C GLY A 156 1.24 -5.53 17.15
N VAL A 157 1.54 -4.29 16.75
CA VAL A 157 2.90 -3.75 16.68
C VAL A 157 3.31 -3.22 18.03
N HIS A 158 4.46 -3.69 18.55
CA HIS A 158 5.04 -3.26 19.82
C HIS A 158 6.49 -2.83 19.66
N ILE A 159 6.82 -1.62 20.10
CA ILE A 159 8.19 -1.19 20.31
C ILE A 159 8.58 -1.59 21.74
N VAL A 160 9.47 -2.58 21.83
CA VAL A 160 9.91 -3.15 23.12
C VAL A 160 11.22 -2.51 23.51
N GLN A 161 11.18 -1.69 24.58
CA GLN A 161 12.35 -0.92 25.03
C GLN A 161 13.30 -1.76 25.90
N LYS A 162 12.76 -2.74 26.63
CA LYS A 162 13.51 -3.54 27.62
C LYS A 162 12.91 -4.93 27.80
N PRO A 163 13.67 -5.91 28.30
CA PRO A 163 13.22 -7.29 28.48
C PRO A 163 11.91 -7.46 29.26
N ALA A 164 11.64 -6.58 30.23
CA ALA A 164 10.42 -6.66 31.05
C ALA A 164 9.11 -6.43 30.25
N GLU A 165 9.17 -5.86 29.05
CA GLU A 165 8.03 -5.60 28.17
C GLU A 165 7.81 -6.72 27.15
N TRP A 166 8.79 -7.63 27.02
CA TRP A 166 8.86 -8.64 25.95
C TRP A 166 7.68 -9.62 25.96
N GLU A 167 7.39 -10.23 27.11
CA GLU A 167 6.33 -11.24 27.24
C GLU A 167 4.96 -10.70 26.83
N ALA A 168 4.66 -9.46 27.27
CA ALA A 168 3.39 -8.82 26.93
C ALA A 168 3.27 -8.54 25.42
N ALA A 169 4.36 -8.03 24.80
CA ALA A 169 4.43 -7.74 23.38
C ALA A 169 4.26 -9.01 22.53
N VAL A 170 5.00 -10.08 22.83
CA VAL A 170 4.92 -11.36 22.13
C VAL A 170 3.52 -11.98 22.29
N THR A 171 2.97 -11.93 23.50
CA THR A 171 1.62 -12.50 23.78
C THR A 171 0.54 -11.76 23.02
N ASP A 172 0.64 -10.44 22.87
CA ASP A 172 -0.35 -9.65 22.15
C ASP A 172 -0.22 -9.85 20.62
N ALA A 173 0.99 -9.74 20.07
CA ALA A 173 1.23 -9.96 18.64
C ALA A 173 0.83 -11.37 18.18
N ALA A 174 1.03 -12.40 19.04
CA ALA A 174 0.67 -13.79 18.77
C ALA A 174 -0.84 -14.06 18.69
N LYS A 175 -1.70 -13.09 19.07
CA LYS A 175 -3.15 -13.21 18.85
C LYS A 175 -3.54 -13.09 17.37
N PHE A 176 -2.69 -12.44 16.56
CA PHE A 176 -2.97 -12.12 15.16
C PHE A 176 -2.26 -13.06 14.19
N SER A 177 -1.16 -13.69 14.60
CA SER A 177 -0.40 -14.58 13.73
C SER A 177 0.36 -15.63 14.54
N ARG A 178 0.53 -16.82 13.94
CA ARG A 178 1.41 -17.86 14.50
C ARG A 178 2.88 -17.45 14.45
N ASP A 179 3.28 -16.88 13.33
CA ASP A 179 4.63 -16.38 13.10
C ASP A 179 4.69 -14.90 13.44
N LEU A 180 5.74 -14.49 14.12
CA LEU A 180 6.01 -13.12 14.52
C LEU A 180 7.27 -12.61 13.83
N LEU A 181 7.23 -11.35 13.44
CA LEU A 181 8.37 -10.63 12.93
C LEU A 181 8.97 -9.81 14.08
N VAL A 182 10.22 -10.12 14.43
CA VAL A 182 11.01 -9.34 15.40
C VAL A 182 12.05 -8.55 14.64
N GLU A 183 11.99 -7.23 14.69
CA GLU A 183 12.89 -6.35 13.93
C GLU A 183 13.81 -5.54 14.82
N GLU A 184 14.98 -5.18 14.32
CA GLU A 184 15.79 -4.14 14.93
C GLU A 184 15.02 -2.82 14.94
N PHE A 185 15.17 -2.07 16.03
CA PHE A 185 14.57 -0.75 16.13
C PHE A 185 15.45 0.29 15.43
N ILE A 186 14.87 0.99 14.46
CA ILE A 186 15.52 2.10 13.75
C ILE A 186 15.06 3.42 14.38
N SER A 187 15.99 4.15 15.02
CA SER A 187 15.71 5.51 15.49
C SER A 187 15.84 6.49 14.34
N GLY A 188 14.81 7.27 14.08
CA GLY A 188 14.84 8.24 13.00
C GLY A 188 13.49 8.85 12.65
N LYS A 189 13.43 9.53 11.49
CA LYS A 189 12.20 10.13 10.98
C LYS A 189 11.36 9.08 10.25
N GLU A 190 10.07 9.06 10.54
CA GLU A 190 9.11 8.27 9.75
C GLU A 190 8.73 9.03 8.49
N LEU A 191 8.96 8.41 7.35
CA LEU A 191 8.72 8.97 6.02
C LEU A 191 7.77 8.08 5.24
N THR A 192 7.02 8.69 4.32
CA THR A 192 6.25 7.93 3.35
C THR A 192 6.38 8.55 1.96
N VAL A 193 6.39 7.69 0.94
CA VAL A 193 6.50 8.06 -0.47
C VAL A 193 5.38 7.39 -1.25
N GLY A 194 4.51 8.16 -1.87
CA GLY A 194 3.59 7.65 -2.87
C GLY A 194 4.35 7.34 -4.17
N VAL A 195 4.02 6.24 -4.81
CA VAL A 195 4.47 5.91 -6.17
C VAL A 195 3.24 5.74 -7.03
N VAL A 196 3.21 6.40 -8.19
CA VAL A 196 2.12 6.30 -9.17
C VAL A 196 2.74 6.27 -10.56
N ASP A 197 2.48 5.21 -11.34
CA ASP A 197 2.98 5.08 -12.70
C ASP A 197 4.52 5.14 -12.75
N ASP A 198 5.17 4.35 -11.87
CA ASP A 198 6.64 4.34 -11.66
C ASP A 198 7.28 5.70 -11.34
N GLU A 199 6.50 6.68 -10.91
CA GLU A 199 6.98 7.98 -10.47
C GLU A 199 6.83 8.15 -8.96
N ALA A 200 7.95 8.45 -8.27
CA ALA A 200 7.95 8.75 -6.84
C ALA A 200 7.45 10.18 -6.59
N LEU A 201 6.38 10.32 -5.83
CA LEU A 201 5.82 11.61 -5.40
C LEU A 201 6.70 12.26 -4.31
N PRO A 202 6.45 13.54 -3.96
CA PRO A 202 7.13 14.19 -2.84
C PRO A 202 7.00 13.40 -1.54
N ILE A 203 8.10 13.34 -0.81
CA ILE A 203 8.18 12.64 0.48
C ILE A 203 7.34 13.39 1.51
N ILE A 204 6.60 12.64 2.33
CA ILE A 204 5.94 13.18 3.50
C ILE A 204 6.68 12.72 4.76
N HIS A 205 7.06 13.65 5.62
CA HIS A 205 7.50 13.35 6.98
C HIS A 205 6.27 13.23 7.88
N ILE A 206 6.15 12.08 8.51
CA ILE A 206 5.09 11.73 9.46
C ILE A 206 5.64 11.96 10.86
N GLN A 207 5.06 12.90 11.60
CA GLN A 207 5.50 13.22 12.97
C GLN A 207 4.33 13.03 13.94
N PRO A 208 4.19 11.85 14.56
CA PRO A 208 3.21 11.65 15.61
C PRO A 208 3.45 12.60 16.78
N ARG A 209 2.38 13.16 17.35
CA ARG A 209 2.46 14.08 18.50
C ARG A 209 2.82 13.35 19.81
N SER A 210 2.63 12.04 19.82
CA SER A 210 3.02 11.16 20.94
C SER A 210 3.23 9.73 20.47
N GLY A 211 4.19 9.03 21.06
CA GLY A 211 4.46 7.62 20.74
C GLY A 211 4.97 7.40 19.32
N PHE A 212 4.35 6.47 18.59
CA PHE A 212 4.65 6.13 17.20
C PHE A 212 3.39 6.22 16.33
N TYR A 213 3.50 6.02 15.04
CA TYR A 213 2.40 6.15 14.07
C TYR A 213 1.44 4.95 14.13
N ASP A 214 0.72 4.85 15.24
CA ASP A 214 -0.30 3.83 15.51
C ASP A 214 -1.70 4.28 15.05
N ILE A 215 -2.69 3.42 15.28
CA ILE A 215 -4.10 3.69 14.95
C ILE A 215 -4.64 4.99 15.57
N LYS A 216 -4.21 5.34 16.80
CA LYS A 216 -4.64 6.56 17.48
C LYS A 216 -4.09 7.81 16.80
N ASN A 217 -2.83 7.75 16.40
CA ASN A 217 -2.16 8.83 15.70
C ASN A 217 -2.55 8.91 14.21
N LYS A 218 -2.92 7.77 13.57
CA LYS A 218 -3.41 7.72 12.19
C LYS A 218 -4.85 8.27 12.06
N TYR A 219 -5.72 7.88 12.99
CA TYR A 219 -7.17 8.16 12.92
C TYR A 219 -7.70 8.79 14.21
N PRO A 220 -7.24 10.00 14.60
CA PRO A 220 -7.69 10.67 15.82
C PRO A 220 -9.20 10.96 15.82
N TRP A 221 -9.83 11.06 14.66
CA TRP A 221 -11.27 11.21 14.51
C TRP A 221 -12.07 9.96 14.91
N MET A 222 -11.45 8.77 14.85
CA MET A 222 -12.07 7.51 15.31
C MET A 222 -11.86 7.28 16.80
N THR A 223 -10.69 7.63 17.31
CA THR A 223 -10.26 7.30 18.66
C THR A 223 -10.51 8.41 19.68
N GLY A 224 -10.65 9.65 19.19
CA GLY A 224 -10.75 10.85 20.04
C GLY A 224 -9.43 11.27 20.69
N GLU A 225 -8.33 10.58 20.41
CA GLU A 225 -7.00 10.79 20.98
C GLU A 225 -5.93 10.78 19.89
N GLY A 226 -4.71 11.24 20.24
CA GLY A 226 -3.55 11.22 19.36
C GLY A 226 -3.53 12.37 18.39
N GLY A 227 -2.85 12.16 17.28
CA GLY A 227 -2.69 13.11 16.19
C GLY A 227 -1.29 13.10 15.63
N THR A 228 -1.18 13.50 14.38
CA THR A 228 0.07 13.47 13.62
C THR A 228 0.19 14.76 12.82
N ASP A 229 1.37 15.35 12.84
CA ASP A 229 1.73 16.43 11.94
C ASP A 229 2.39 15.85 10.70
N TYR A 230 2.04 16.40 9.53
CA TYR A 230 2.52 15.93 8.23
C TYR A 230 3.19 17.08 7.49
N PHE A 231 4.45 16.91 7.11
CA PHE A 231 5.21 17.89 6.36
C PHE A 231 5.43 17.38 4.93
N CYS A 232 4.89 18.09 3.95
CA CYS A 232 4.96 17.74 2.52
C CYS A 232 5.27 18.98 1.68
N PRO A 233 6.40 19.02 0.94
CA PRO A 233 7.50 18.07 0.98
C PRO A 233 8.19 18.00 2.36
N ALA A 234 8.78 16.85 2.69
CA ALA A 234 9.60 16.69 3.88
C ALA A 234 10.84 17.60 3.81
N ASP A 235 11.23 18.19 4.96
CA ASP A 235 12.45 18.99 5.06
C ASP A 235 13.68 18.08 5.16
N LEU A 236 14.25 17.78 3.98
CA LEU A 236 15.42 16.91 3.77
C LEU A 236 16.37 17.57 2.75
N SER A 237 17.66 17.19 2.81
CA SER A 237 18.59 17.64 1.78
C SER A 237 18.23 17.04 0.41
N PRO A 238 18.63 17.66 -0.72
CA PRO A 238 18.37 17.11 -2.05
C PRO A 238 18.91 15.68 -2.23
N GLU A 239 20.08 15.39 -1.66
CA GLU A 239 20.75 14.08 -1.74
C GLU A 239 19.93 13.01 -0.99
N VAL A 240 19.48 13.32 0.24
CA VAL A 240 18.64 12.43 1.04
C VAL A 240 17.28 12.23 0.37
N THR A 241 16.67 13.31 -0.15
CA THR A 241 15.41 13.23 -0.90
C THR A 241 15.53 12.26 -2.07
N ALA A 242 16.57 12.39 -2.89
CA ALA A 242 16.80 11.51 -4.03
C ALA A 242 17.04 10.05 -3.59
N ALA A 243 17.78 9.81 -2.51
CA ALA A 243 18.05 8.48 -1.97
C ALA A 243 16.75 7.81 -1.48
N VAL A 244 15.91 8.53 -0.73
CA VAL A 244 14.63 8.03 -0.20
C VAL A 244 13.66 7.72 -1.34
N GLN A 245 13.48 8.62 -2.31
CA GLN A 245 12.60 8.40 -3.47
C GLN A 245 13.07 7.21 -4.32
N LYS A 246 14.38 7.09 -4.56
CA LYS A 246 14.95 5.95 -5.27
C LYS A 246 14.73 4.64 -4.51
N MET A 247 14.88 4.64 -3.20
CA MET A 247 14.64 3.45 -2.36
C MET A 247 13.17 3.04 -2.41
N ALA A 248 12.24 3.99 -2.30
CA ALA A 248 10.81 3.74 -2.40
C ALA A 248 10.41 3.17 -3.77
N LEU A 249 10.93 3.75 -4.85
CA LEU A 249 10.66 3.24 -6.20
C LEU A 249 11.19 1.80 -6.38
N ARG A 250 12.39 1.52 -5.89
CA ARG A 250 12.94 0.15 -5.93
C ARG A 250 12.12 -0.84 -5.09
N ALA A 251 11.61 -0.43 -3.93
CA ALA A 251 10.74 -1.27 -3.11
C ALA A 251 9.43 -1.59 -3.83
N HIS A 252 8.79 -0.60 -4.44
CA HIS A 252 7.61 -0.75 -5.28
C HIS A 252 7.86 -1.77 -6.42
N GLN A 253 8.92 -1.56 -7.19
CA GLN A 253 9.29 -2.41 -8.33
C GLN A 253 9.70 -3.83 -7.91
N SER A 254 10.36 -3.99 -6.75
CA SER A 254 10.79 -5.30 -6.26
C SER A 254 9.64 -6.23 -5.90
N LEU A 255 8.45 -5.67 -5.65
CA LEU A 255 7.21 -6.41 -5.40
C LEU A 255 6.37 -6.61 -6.67
N GLY A 256 6.84 -6.12 -7.83
CA GLY A 256 6.11 -6.19 -9.09
C GLY A 256 4.81 -5.40 -9.08
N ILE A 257 4.72 -4.33 -8.30
CA ILE A 257 3.50 -3.51 -8.24
C ILE A 257 3.38 -2.68 -9.52
N GLU A 258 2.20 -2.64 -10.13
CA GLU A 258 2.03 -2.21 -11.51
C GLU A 258 1.47 -0.79 -11.66
N VAL A 259 0.70 -0.30 -10.68
CA VAL A 259 -0.05 0.95 -10.85
C VAL A 259 0.34 2.02 -9.86
N TYR A 260 0.15 1.76 -8.57
CA TYR A 260 0.46 2.71 -7.51
C TYR A 260 0.63 2.01 -6.17
N SER A 261 1.35 2.65 -5.27
CA SER A 261 1.51 2.22 -3.89
C SER A 261 1.90 3.39 -2.98
N ARG A 262 1.99 3.10 -1.70
CA ARG A 262 2.62 3.96 -0.71
C ARG A 262 3.68 3.17 0.04
N VAL A 263 4.91 3.64 -0.01
CA VAL A 263 6.06 3.03 0.64
C VAL A 263 6.34 3.76 1.94
N ASP A 264 6.31 3.05 3.05
CA ASP A 264 6.58 3.59 4.38
C ASP A 264 8.01 3.22 4.80
N LEU A 265 8.80 4.22 5.25
CA LEU A 265 10.22 4.11 5.53
C LEU A 265 10.59 4.79 6.85
N LEU A 266 11.70 4.35 7.45
CA LEU A 266 12.40 5.10 8.48
C LEU A 266 13.72 5.66 7.90
N LEU A 267 13.97 6.94 8.10
CA LEU A 267 15.25 7.57 7.82
C LEU A 267 16.06 7.58 9.09
N ARG A 268 17.07 6.70 9.17
CA ARG A 268 17.88 6.54 10.37
C ARG A 268 18.63 7.83 10.73
N GLU A 269 18.54 8.26 11.98
CA GLU A 269 19.09 9.53 12.44
C GLU A 269 20.62 9.61 12.33
N SER A 270 21.32 8.51 12.59
CA SER A 270 22.78 8.49 12.71
C SER A 270 23.53 8.74 11.39
N ASP A 271 22.95 8.33 10.26
CA ASP A 271 23.62 8.34 8.95
C ASP A 271 22.71 8.75 7.78
N GLN A 272 21.46 9.04 8.05
CA GLN A 272 20.44 9.41 7.07
C GLN A 272 20.19 8.32 6.00
N GLU A 273 20.39 7.05 6.36
CA GLU A 273 20.06 5.92 5.49
C GLU A 273 18.57 5.55 5.59
N PRO A 274 17.87 5.34 4.46
CA PRO A 274 16.46 4.95 4.45
C PRO A 274 16.29 3.43 4.62
N PHE A 275 15.33 3.03 5.45
CA PHE A 275 14.92 1.64 5.69
C PHE A 275 13.44 1.46 5.37
N VAL A 276 13.12 0.61 4.39
CA VAL A 276 11.73 0.32 4.02
C VAL A 276 11.08 -0.58 5.07
N LEU A 277 9.93 -0.16 5.58
CA LEU A 277 9.13 -0.92 6.54
C LEU A 277 8.13 -1.83 5.83
N GLU A 278 7.36 -1.25 4.89
CA GLU A 278 6.30 -1.93 4.16
C GLU A 278 5.90 -1.13 2.91
N VAL A 279 5.16 -1.79 2.02
CA VAL A 279 4.52 -1.16 0.86
C VAL A 279 3.03 -1.45 0.90
N ASN A 280 2.22 -0.40 0.90
CA ASN A 280 0.76 -0.48 0.90
C ASN A 280 0.25 -0.37 -0.54
N THR A 281 -0.46 -1.38 -1.02
CA THR A 281 -0.97 -1.43 -2.40
C THR A 281 -2.30 -0.71 -2.59
N ILE A 282 -3.07 -0.50 -1.52
CA ILE A 282 -4.30 0.30 -1.51
C ILE A 282 -4.21 1.37 -0.42
N PRO A 283 -3.32 2.37 -0.60
CA PRO A 283 -3.18 3.45 0.39
C PRO A 283 -4.47 4.25 0.53
N GLY A 284 -4.65 4.87 1.69
CA GLY A 284 -5.82 5.71 1.97
C GLY A 284 -6.09 6.75 0.88
N MET A 285 -7.35 6.82 0.45
CA MET A 285 -7.83 7.68 -0.64
C MET A 285 -8.91 8.68 -0.20
N THR A 286 -8.87 9.15 1.05
CA THR A 286 -9.60 10.37 1.42
C THR A 286 -8.83 11.61 0.94
N ALA A 287 -9.49 12.74 0.77
CA ALA A 287 -8.82 13.99 0.36
C ALA A 287 -7.68 14.43 1.31
N SER A 288 -7.70 13.99 2.57
CA SER A 288 -6.66 14.25 3.57
C SER A 288 -5.59 13.14 3.68
N SER A 289 -5.75 12.04 2.95
CA SER A 289 -4.82 10.92 2.97
C SER A 289 -3.46 11.28 2.35
N LEU A 290 -2.44 10.50 2.69
CA LEU A 290 -1.04 10.85 2.39
C LEU A 290 -0.73 10.82 0.88
N LEU A 291 -1.27 9.86 0.13
CA LEU A 291 -1.06 9.80 -1.32
C LEU A 291 -1.66 11.02 -2.04
N PRO A 292 -2.95 11.40 -1.85
CA PRO A 292 -3.48 12.65 -2.38
C PRO A 292 -2.75 13.91 -1.92
N LYS A 293 -2.27 13.94 -0.67
CA LYS A 293 -1.49 15.07 -0.14
C LYS A 293 -0.15 15.21 -0.88
N ALA A 294 0.56 14.12 -1.13
CA ALA A 294 1.80 14.13 -1.89
C ALA A 294 1.58 14.59 -3.34
N ALA A 295 0.53 14.11 -4.01
CA ALA A 295 0.15 14.52 -5.35
C ALA A 295 -0.19 16.03 -5.42
N ALA A 296 -0.95 16.54 -4.46
CA ALA A 296 -1.30 17.96 -4.38
C ALA A 296 -0.07 18.87 -4.22
N ALA A 297 0.99 18.42 -3.56
CA ALA A 297 2.24 19.18 -3.40
C ALA A 297 2.96 19.47 -4.73
N ILE A 298 2.66 18.72 -5.79
CA ILE A 298 3.16 18.94 -7.16
C ILE A 298 2.07 19.41 -8.14
N GLY A 299 0.93 19.88 -7.62
CA GLY A 299 -0.15 20.44 -8.42
C GLY A 299 -1.11 19.42 -9.04
N ILE A 300 -1.01 18.15 -8.70
CA ILE A 300 -1.99 17.11 -9.10
C ILE A 300 -3.14 17.13 -8.10
N ASP A 301 -4.30 17.64 -8.51
CA ASP A 301 -5.48 17.63 -7.68
C ASP A 301 -6.04 16.21 -7.48
N TYR A 302 -6.95 16.07 -6.52
CA TYR A 302 -7.47 14.76 -6.12
C TYR A 302 -8.23 14.04 -7.25
N ALA A 303 -8.99 14.78 -8.05
CA ALA A 303 -9.72 14.22 -9.20
C ALA A 303 -8.73 13.74 -10.29
N THR A 304 -7.74 14.56 -10.60
CA THR A 304 -6.67 14.21 -11.55
C THR A 304 -5.88 12.97 -11.09
N LEU A 305 -5.60 12.83 -9.81
CA LEU A 305 -4.96 11.63 -9.26
C LEU A 305 -5.83 10.39 -9.47
N CYS A 306 -7.13 10.45 -9.15
CA CYS A 306 -8.05 9.34 -9.37
C CYS A 306 -8.13 8.94 -10.85
N LEU A 307 -8.21 9.91 -11.76
CA LEU A 307 -8.23 9.67 -13.20
C LEU A 307 -6.89 9.07 -13.70
N LYS A 308 -5.73 9.56 -13.19
CA LYS A 308 -4.41 8.98 -13.51
C LYS A 308 -4.36 7.50 -13.09
N ILE A 309 -4.80 7.16 -11.87
CA ILE A 309 -4.84 5.78 -11.39
C ILE A 309 -5.72 4.91 -12.31
N ILE A 310 -6.91 5.37 -12.70
CA ILE A 310 -7.79 4.67 -13.64
C ILE A 310 -7.08 4.45 -14.98
N THR A 311 -6.49 5.50 -15.55
CA THR A 311 -5.82 5.44 -16.86
C THR A 311 -4.68 4.43 -16.86
N VAL A 312 -3.80 4.47 -15.86
CA VAL A 312 -2.66 3.54 -15.75
C VAL A 312 -3.17 2.10 -15.60
N SER A 313 -4.22 1.88 -14.79
CA SER A 313 -4.80 0.55 -14.59
C SER A 313 -5.41 -0.04 -15.86
N LEU A 314 -6.11 0.77 -16.64
CA LEU A 314 -6.70 0.33 -17.93
C LEU A 314 -5.62 0.02 -18.97
N ASN A 315 -4.58 0.85 -19.06
CA ASN A 315 -3.46 0.62 -19.98
C ASN A 315 -2.76 -0.70 -19.64
N PHE A 316 -2.53 -0.96 -18.35
CA PHE A 316 -1.91 -2.21 -17.92
C PHE A 316 -2.77 -3.43 -18.26
N SER A 317 -4.08 -3.40 -18.01
CA SER A 317 -5.01 -4.49 -18.33
C SER A 317 -5.09 -4.79 -19.83
N GLN A 318 -4.96 -3.78 -20.69
CA GLN A 318 -4.93 -3.98 -22.15
C GLN A 318 -3.66 -4.70 -22.61
N CYS A 319 -2.50 -4.33 -22.04
CA CYS A 319 -1.23 -4.98 -22.36
C CYS A 319 -1.22 -6.47 -21.96
N GLU A 320 -1.86 -6.85 -20.84
CA GLU A 320 -1.99 -8.25 -20.43
C GLU A 320 -2.81 -9.07 -21.45
N THR A 321 -3.96 -8.56 -21.86
CA THR A 321 -4.84 -9.27 -22.82
C THR A 321 -4.20 -9.45 -24.20
N GLU A 322 -3.38 -8.51 -24.65
CA GLU A 322 -2.65 -8.62 -25.92
C GLU A 322 -1.51 -9.65 -25.84
N ASN A 323 -0.81 -9.75 -24.72
CA ASN A 323 0.25 -10.73 -24.50
C ASN A 323 -0.29 -12.17 -24.41
N ASP A 324 -1.42 -12.38 -23.74
CA ASP A 324 -2.09 -13.69 -23.66
C ASP A 324 -2.64 -14.14 -25.03
N ALA A 325 -3.16 -13.23 -25.82
CA ALA A 325 -3.65 -13.52 -27.16
C ALA A 325 -2.50 -13.88 -28.15
N GLY A 326 -1.29 -13.35 -27.93
CA GLY A 326 -0.10 -13.62 -28.73
C GLY A 326 0.60 -14.95 -28.41
N SER A 327 0.31 -15.56 -27.27
CA SER A 327 0.96 -16.79 -26.78
C SER A 327 0.24 -18.10 -27.12
N SER A 328 -0.77 -18.09 -28.01
CA SER A 328 -1.42 -19.31 -28.49
C SER A 328 -0.39 -20.22 -29.20
N PRO A 329 -0.22 -21.50 -28.79
CA PRO A 329 0.74 -22.40 -29.43
C PRO A 329 0.36 -22.59 -30.88
N SER A 330 1.31 -22.34 -31.79
CA SER A 330 1.23 -22.77 -33.17
C SER A 330 1.05 -24.28 -33.21
N ASP A 331 -0.08 -24.73 -33.72
CA ASP A 331 -0.42 -26.14 -33.92
C ASP A 331 0.69 -26.82 -34.73
N PRO A 332 1.31 -27.91 -34.28
CA PRO A 332 2.27 -28.66 -35.10
C PRO A 332 1.46 -29.53 -36.09
N SER A 333 1.43 -29.11 -37.34
CA SER A 333 1.01 -29.92 -38.47
C SER A 333 2.06 -30.98 -38.82
#